data_e19ddf1c73d9cf66d5536eb2a721d9f7
#
_entry.id   e19ddf1c73d9cf66d5536eb2a721d9f7
#
_cell.length_a   1.000
_cell.length_b   1.000
_cell.length_c   1.000
_cell.angle_alpha   90.00
_cell.angle_beta   90.00
_cell.angle_gamma   90.00
#
_symmetry.space_group_name_H-M   'P 1'
#
loop_
_entity.id
_entity.type
_entity.pdbx_description
1 polymer ?
#
loop_
_entity_poly.entity_id
_entity_poly.type
_entity_poly.pdbx_seq_one_letter_code
_entity_poly.pdbx_strand_id
1 'polypeptide(L)'
;MNKKIQTISLNRKARFNYEISDTYEAGIVLTGQEIKAIRKGQVSLAESFVRPENGELWLYNTHIANYQSGANTNFGEQLDPTRKRKLLLHKQDILKLKSKVMEKGLTIMALKIYIKGHIAKAEIGLAKGKKNYDKRRTIMERDLKRETRNWEKRKK
;
A
#
# COMPACT_ATOMS: atom_id res chain seq x y z
N MET A 1 -9.16 3.73 23.65
CA MET A 1 -8.97 5.03 22.97
C MET A 1 -8.65 4.82 21.51
N ASN A 2 -9.37 5.52 20.66
CA ASN A 2 -9.11 5.45 19.21
C ASN A 2 -7.81 6.19 18.88
N LYS A 3 -6.79 5.46 18.44
CA LYS A 3 -5.56 6.06 17.96
C LYS A 3 -5.84 6.79 16.64
N LYS A 4 -5.34 8.01 16.52
CA LYS A 4 -5.49 8.80 15.31
C LYS A 4 -4.80 8.07 14.15
N ILE A 5 -5.52 7.92 13.04
CA ILE A 5 -5.01 7.31 11.81
C ILE A 5 -4.76 8.42 10.79
N GLN A 6 -3.54 8.45 10.29
CA GLN A 6 -3.15 9.39 9.22
C GLN A 6 -2.69 8.59 8.00
N THR A 7 -3.46 8.67 6.92
CA THR A 7 -3.08 8.03 5.65
C THR A 7 -1.96 8.82 5.00
N ILE A 8 -0.86 8.14 4.70
CA ILE A 8 0.33 8.76 4.10
C ILE A 8 0.37 8.54 2.59
N SER A 9 0.10 7.31 2.14
CA SER A 9 0.16 6.97 0.72
C SER A 9 -0.94 5.98 0.35
N LEU A 10 -1.53 6.20 -0.82
CA LEU A 10 -2.56 5.32 -1.40
C LEU A 10 -2.04 4.71 -2.69
N ASN A 11 -2.33 3.44 -2.92
CA ASN A 11 -2.02 2.76 -4.16
C ASN A 11 -3.25 2.78 -5.10
N ARG A 12 -3.43 3.90 -5.78
CA ARG A 12 -4.55 4.07 -6.71
C ARG A 12 -4.45 3.14 -7.92
N LYS A 13 -3.24 2.88 -8.38
CA LYS A 13 -2.94 1.98 -9.50
C LYS A 13 -3.40 0.55 -9.21
N ALA A 14 -3.15 0.05 -7.98
CA ALA A 14 -3.60 -1.27 -7.57
C ALA A 14 -5.14 -1.37 -7.57
N ARG A 15 -5.82 -0.37 -7.04
CA ARG A 15 -7.28 -0.35 -7.01
C ARG A 15 -7.90 -0.24 -8.40
N PHE A 16 -7.21 0.39 -9.33
CA PHE A 16 -7.66 0.48 -10.72
C PHE A 16 -7.45 -0.83 -11.48
N ASN A 17 -6.27 -1.45 -11.32
CA ASN A 17 -5.87 -2.64 -12.09
C ASN A 17 -6.37 -3.95 -11.50
N TYR A 18 -6.73 -3.97 -10.24
CA TYR A 18 -7.08 -5.20 -9.51
C TYR A 18 -8.42 -5.06 -8.80
N GLU A 19 -9.14 -6.17 -8.75
CA GLU A 19 -10.31 -6.32 -7.88
C GLU A 19 -9.81 -6.79 -6.51
N ILE A 20 -10.07 -6.00 -5.48
CA ILE A 20 -9.62 -6.28 -4.11
C ILE A 20 -10.72 -6.97 -3.35
N SER A 21 -10.42 -8.12 -2.76
CA SER A 21 -11.36 -8.88 -1.95
C SER A 21 -11.14 -8.64 -0.45
N ASP A 22 -10.31 -9.42 0.19
CA ASP A 22 -10.07 -9.32 1.62
C ASP A 22 -8.90 -8.38 1.91
N THR A 23 -9.03 -7.53 2.93
CA THR A 23 -7.96 -6.62 3.36
C THR A 23 -7.49 -6.95 4.77
N TYR A 24 -6.21 -6.70 5.03
CA TYR A 24 -5.57 -6.96 6.32
C TYR A 24 -4.69 -5.80 6.71
N GLU A 25 -4.61 -5.51 8.00
CA GLU A 25 -3.64 -4.57 8.56
C GLU A 25 -2.35 -5.30 8.88
N ALA A 26 -1.22 -4.78 8.44
CA ALA A 26 0.09 -5.35 8.71
C ALA A 26 1.02 -4.30 9.32
N GLY A 27 1.83 -4.72 10.28
CA GLY A 27 2.98 -3.92 10.72
C GLY A 27 4.08 -3.99 9.67
N ILE A 28 4.97 -3.01 9.66
CA ILE A 28 6.11 -2.96 8.74
C ILE A 28 7.39 -2.84 9.56
N VAL A 29 8.37 -3.70 9.29
CA VAL A 29 9.69 -3.57 9.91
C VAL A 29 10.49 -2.51 9.16
N LEU A 30 10.71 -1.38 9.81
CA LEU A 30 11.33 -0.19 9.21
C LEU A 30 12.54 0.26 10.05
N THR A 31 13.48 0.93 9.39
CA THR A 31 14.54 1.66 10.07
C THR A 31 14.01 3.02 10.54
N GLY A 32 14.75 3.68 11.44
CA GLY A 32 14.39 5.02 11.90
C GLY A 32 14.33 6.04 10.76
N GLN A 33 15.23 5.93 9.79
CA GLN A 33 15.24 6.81 8.60
C GLN A 33 14.01 6.61 7.74
N GLU A 34 13.59 5.37 7.56
CA GLU A 34 12.39 5.04 6.77
C GLU A 34 11.11 5.58 7.42
N ILE A 35 11.00 5.47 8.74
CA ILE A 35 9.85 6.03 9.47
C ILE A 35 9.79 7.55 9.31
N LYS A 36 10.93 8.23 9.38
CA LYS A 36 11.01 9.69 9.19
C LYS A 36 10.57 10.09 7.78
N ALA A 37 11.02 9.34 6.78
CA ALA A 37 10.61 9.58 5.37
C ALA A 37 9.10 9.37 5.18
N ILE A 38 8.54 8.32 5.77
CA ILE A 38 7.09 8.05 5.71
C ILE A 38 6.31 9.19 6.35
N ARG A 39 6.72 9.67 7.51
CA ARG A 39 6.05 10.82 8.18
C ARG A 39 6.05 12.07 7.33
N LYS A 40 7.05 12.25 6.48
CA LYS A 40 7.12 13.37 5.53
C LYS A 40 6.39 13.10 4.21
N GLY A 41 5.77 11.93 4.07
CA GLY A 41 5.07 11.57 2.84
C GLY A 41 5.97 11.15 1.69
N GLN A 42 7.24 10.86 1.96
CA GLN A 42 8.23 10.47 0.94
C GLN A 42 8.21 8.96 0.69
N VAL A 43 7.03 8.47 0.32
CA VAL A 43 6.80 7.04 0.06
C VAL A 43 5.87 6.88 -1.13
N SER A 44 6.15 5.89 -1.97
CA SER A 44 5.30 5.53 -3.11
C SER A 44 5.02 4.04 -3.13
N LEU A 45 3.75 3.70 -3.30
CA LEU A 45 3.27 2.32 -3.43
C LEU A 45 3.00 1.90 -4.88
N ALA A 46 3.30 2.73 -5.85
CA ALA A 46 2.87 2.54 -7.24
C ALA A 46 3.21 1.16 -7.82
N GLU A 47 4.38 0.63 -7.50
CA GLU A 47 4.84 -0.68 -7.99
C GLU A 47 4.91 -1.73 -6.89
N SER A 48 4.27 -1.49 -5.75
CA SER A 48 4.35 -2.37 -4.58
C SER A 48 3.52 -3.64 -4.74
N PHE A 49 4.05 -4.73 -4.24
CA PHE A 49 3.32 -5.98 -4.08
C PHE A 49 3.84 -6.73 -2.85
N VAL A 50 3.11 -7.75 -2.43
CA VAL A 50 3.47 -8.56 -1.26
C VAL A 50 3.63 -10.01 -1.71
N ARG A 51 4.69 -10.66 -1.22
CA ARG A 51 4.96 -12.05 -1.54
C ARG A 51 5.20 -12.86 -0.27
N PRO A 52 4.56 -14.04 -0.13
CA PRO A 52 4.89 -14.97 0.93
C PRO A 52 6.25 -15.64 0.66
N GLU A 53 7.12 -15.63 1.65
CA GLU A 53 8.43 -16.32 1.61
C GLU A 53 8.72 -16.92 2.98
N ASN A 54 9.01 -18.22 3.02
CA ASN A 54 9.41 -18.93 4.25
C ASN A 54 8.47 -18.70 5.46
N GLY A 55 7.16 -18.70 5.23
CA GLY A 55 6.16 -18.49 6.28
C GLY A 55 6.00 -17.05 6.73
N GLU A 56 6.62 -16.11 6.04
CA GLU A 56 6.54 -14.68 6.30
C GLU A 56 6.00 -13.94 5.08
N LEU A 57 5.52 -12.72 5.28
CA LEU A 57 5.12 -11.84 4.18
C LEU A 57 6.14 -10.72 4.00
N TRP A 58 6.49 -10.45 2.75
CA TRP A 58 7.47 -9.42 2.39
C TRP A 58 6.87 -8.42 1.41
N LEU A 59 7.10 -7.14 1.71
CA LEU A 59 6.68 -6.03 0.88
C LEU A 59 7.80 -5.66 -0.10
N TYR A 60 7.48 -5.74 -1.40
CA TYR A 60 8.43 -5.47 -2.49
C TYR A 60 8.11 -4.16 -3.21
N ASN A 61 9.14 -3.53 -3.70
CA ASN A 61 9.06 -2.36 -4.59
C ASN A 61 8.31 -1.15 -4.01
N THR A 62 8.21 -1.06 -2.70
CA THR A 62 7.75 0.17 -2.06
C THR A 62 8.91 1.14 -1.99
N HIS A 63 8.81 2.25 -2.68
CA HIS A 63 9.83 3.29 -2.67
C HIS A 63 9.68 4.15 -1.42
N ILE A 64 10.67 4.13 -0.55
CA ILE A 64 10.78 5.02 0.61
C ILE A 64 12.07 5.80 0.45
N ALA A 65 11.97 7.11 0.27
CA ALA A 65 13.13 7.97 0.06
C ALA A 65 14.09 7.92 1.26
N ASN A 66 15.39 8.06 0.97
CA ASN A 66 16.36 8.23 2.04
C ASN A 66 16.14 9.56 2.74
N TYR A 67 15.95 9.52 4.05
CA TYR A 67 15.77 10.72 4.83
C TYR A 67 17.10 11.45 4.97
N GLN A 68 17.15 12.70 4.52
CA GLN A 68 18.30 13.57 4.70
C GLN A 68 17.94 14.64 5.71
N SER A 69 18.53 14.57 6.88
CA SER A 69 18.43 15.66 7.84
C SER A 69 19.51 16.68 7.51
N GLY A 70 19.12 17.90 7.21
CA GLY A 70 19.85 19.05 6.69
C GLY A 70 21.34 19.08 6.92
N ALA A 71 22.03 19.18 7.91
CA ALA A 71 23.46 19.51 8.02
C ALA A 71 24.43 18.33 8.12
N ASN A 72 23.98 17.10 8.34
CA ASN A 72 24.84 15.94 8.53
C ASN A 72 24.44 14.79 7.63
N THR A 73 24.91 14.87 6.40
CA THR A 73 24.66 13.84 5.38
C THR A 73 25.55 12.59 5.52
N ASN A 74 26.45 12.55 6.52
CA ASN A 74 27.42 11.47 6.65
C ASN A 74 27.03 10.39 7.65
N PHE A 75 25.80 10.40 8.15
CA PHE A 75 25.34 9.41 9.10
C PHE A 75 24.52 8.31 8.43
N GLY A 76 25.16 7.17 8.30
CA GLY A 76 24.51 5.95 7.97
C GLY A 76 24.62 5.55 6.51
N GLU A 77 24.62 4.26 6.30
CA GLU A 77 24.55 3.67 4.99
C GLU A 77 23.25 4.11 4.31
N GLN A 78 23.37 4.56 3.08
CA GLN A 78 22.17 4.80 2.27
C GLN A 78 21.53 3.47 1.98
N LEU A 79 20.33 3.27 2.51
CA LEU A 79 19.56 2.08 2.22
C LEU A 79 19.00 2.13 0.80
N ASP A 80 18.85 0.97 0.18
CA ASP A 80 18.11 0.86 -1.07
C ASP A 80 16.67 1.34 -0.83
N PRO A 81 16.20 2.39 -1.52
CA PRO A 81 14.84 2.89 -1.33
C PRO A 81 13.76 1.87 -1.61
N THR A 82 14.04 0.85 -2.43
CA THR A 82 13.08 -0.19 -2.81
C THR A 82 13.40 -1.55 -2.20
N ARG A 83 14.21 -1.58 -1.13
CA ARG A 83 14.52 -2.85 -0.46
C ARG A 83 13.24 -3.55 0.02
N LYS A 84 13.25 -4.88 0.04
CA LYS A 84 12.12 -5.62 0.58
C LYS A 84 12.03 -5.41 2.10
N ARG A 85 10.80 -5.33 2.61
CA ARG A 85 10.54 -5.10 4.03
C ARG A 85 9.61 -6.16 4.56
N LYS A 86 9.91 -6.66 5.75
CA LYS A 86 9.08 -7.68 6.39
C LYS A 86 7.79 -7.06 6.90
N LEU A 87 6.68 -7.75 6.65
CA LEU A 87 5.38 -7.40 7.19
C LEU A 87 5.06 -8.27 8.41
N LEU A 88 4.40 -7.68 9.39
CA LEU A 88 4.04 -8.35 10.63
C LEU A 88 2.53 -8.56 10.69
N LEU A 89 2.13 -9.83 10.68
CA LEU A 89 0.75 -10.28 10.83
C LEU A 89 0.70 -11.50 11.72
N HIS A 90 -0.49 -11.85 12.17
CA HIS A 90 -0.70 -13.11 12.86
C HIS A 90 -0.45 -14.29 11.91
N LYS A 91 0.10 -15.38 12.44
CA LYS A 91 0.39 -16.59 11.64
C LYS A 91 -0.85 -17.12 10.92
N GLN A 92 -2.00 -17.04 11.56
CA GLN A 92 -3.27 -17.49 10.96
C GLN A 92 -3.60 -16.70 9.69
N ASP A 93 -3.40 -15.40 9.73
CA ASP A 93 -3.64 -14.52 8.57
C ASP A 93 -2.65 -14.79 7.44
N ILE A 94 -1.39 -15.00 7.78
CA ILE A 94 -0.34 -15.35 6.80
C ILE A 94 -0.70 -16.68 6.11
N LEU A 95 -1.13 -17.68 6.85
CA LEU A 95 -1.52 -18.98 6.30
C LEU A 95 -2.74 -18.86 5.38
N LYS A 96 -3.74 -18.09 5.79
CA LYS A 96 -4.94 -17.83 4.96
C LYS A 96 -4.56 -17.14 3.65
N LEU A 97 -3.73 -16.12 3.71
CA LEU A 97 -3.28 -15.39 2.53
C LEU A 97 -2.47 -16.28 1.59
N LYS A 98 -1.54 -17.05 2.15
CA LYS A 98 -0.73 -18.02 1.39
C LYS A 98 -1.61 -19.04 0.67
N SER A 99 -2.59 -19.61 1.36
CA SER A 99 -3.51 -20.60 0.79
C SER A 99 -4.30 -20.00 -0.38
N LYS A 100 -4.85 -18.81 -0.21
CA LYS A 100 -5.65 -18.15 -1.26
C LYS A 100 -4.81 -17.79 -2.48
N VAL A 101 -3.57 -17.36 -2.28
CA VAL A 101 -2.63 -17.09 -3.38
C VAL A 101 -2.33 -18.36 -4.17
N MET A 102 -2.09 -19.47 -3.47
CA MET A 102 -1.77 -20.75 -4.13
C MET A 102 -2.97 -21.37 -4.82
N GLU A 103 -4.14 -21.39 -4.17
CA GLU A 103 -5.33 -22.06 -4.68
C GLU A 103 -6.00 -21.30 -5.82
N LYS A 104 -6.08 -19.98 -5.71
CA LYS A 104 -6.85 -19.15 -6.64
C LYS A 104 -6.01 -18.31 -7.58
N GLY A 105 -4.68 -18.40 -7.50
CA GLY A 105 -3.80 -17.59 -8.32
C GLY A 105 -3.93 -16.08 -8.07
N LEU A 106 -4.30 -15.71 -6.85
CA LEU A 106 -4.42 -14.32 -6.44
C LEU A 106 -3.06 -13.70 -6.10
N THR A 107 -2.99 -12.39 -6.17
CA THR A 107 -1.82 -11.61 -5.76
C THR A 107 -2.14 -10.85 -4.49
N ILE A 108 -1.16 -10.54 -3.68
CA ILE A 108 -1.33 -9.66 -2.53
C ILE A 108 -0.74 -8.30 -2.89
N MET A 109 -1.53 -7.24 -2.77
CA MET A 109 -1.11 -5.88 -3.08
C MET A 109 -1.09 -5.03 -1.83
N ALA A 110 -0.15 -4.09 -1.75
CA ALA A 110 -0.16 -3.05 -0.74
C ALA A 110 -1.08 -1.93 -1.21
N LEU A 111 -2.09 -1.59 -0.42
CA LEU A 111 -3.14 -0.65 -0.80
C LEU A 111 -2.91 0.75 -0.25
N LYS A 112 -2.42 0.84 0.98
CA LYS A 112 -2.07 2.12 1.60
C LYS A 112 -1.05 1.95 2.72
N ILE A 113 -0.33 3.01 2.99
CA ILE A 113 0.50 3.15 4.18
C ILE A 113 -0.10 4.27 5.02
N TYR A 114 -0.25 4.02 6.30
CA TYR A 114 -0.79 4.98 7.25
C TYR A 114 -0.05 4.90 8.58
N ILE A 115 -0.17 5.96 9.35
CA ILE A 115 0.37 6.02 10.71
C ILE A 115 -0.80 5.92 11.67
N LYS A 116 -0.72 4.95 12.56
CA LYS A 116 -1.70 4.73 13.63
C LYS A 116 -1.03 5.01 14.96
N GLY A 117 -1.33 6.15 15.56
CA GLY A 117 -0.58 6.66 16.72
C GLY A 117 0.83 7.03 16.29
N HIS A 118 1.81 6.24 16.66
CA HIS A 118 3.22 6.44 16.31
C HIS A 118 3.79 5.35 15.39
N ILE A 119 2.97 4.39 15.01
CA ILE A 119 3.39 3.19 14.29
C ILE A 119 2.95 3.26 12.84
N ALA A 120 3.88 3.00 11.92
CA ALA A 120 3.56 2.86 10.51
C ALA A 120 2.94 1.48 10.26
N LYS A 121 1.82 1.47 9.55
CA LYS A 121 1.08 0.28 9.17
C LYS A 121 0.84 0.26 7.67
N ALA A 122 0.67 -0.93 7.12
CA ALA A 122 0.25 -1.11 5.74
C ALA A 122 -1.08 -1.84 5.70
N GLU A 123 -1.98 -1.39 4.84
CA GLU A 123 -3.15 -2.18 4.48
C GLU A 123 -2.81 -2.97 3.23
N ILE A 124 -2.93 -4.28 3.34
CA ILE A 124 -2.69 -5.20 2.23
C ILE A 124 -3.99 -5.89 1.86
N GLY A 125 -4.13 -6.32 0.62
CA GLY A 125 -5.35 -6.98 0.16
C GLY A 125 -5.09 -8.05 -0.87
N LEU A 126 -5.95 -9.05 -0.89
CA LEU A 126 -5.98 -10.05 -1.94
C LEU A 126 -6.52 -9.40 -3.20
N ALA A 127 -5.81 -9.58 -4.29
CA ALA A 127 -6.06 -8.88 -5.54
C ALA A 127 -6.16 -9.86 -6.72
N LYS A 128 -7.18 -9.66 -7.55
CA LYS A 128 -7.36 -10.36 -8.82
C LYS A 128 -7.24 -9.32 -9.93
N GLY A 129 -6.42 -9.62 -10.95
CA GLY A 129 -6.27 -8.72 -12.09
C GLY A 129 -7.60 -8.49 -12.82
N LYS A 130 -7.96 -7.24 -13.03
CA LYS A 130 -9.16 -6.87 -13.79
C LYS A 130 -8.96 -7.14 -15.29
N LYS A 131 -10.00 -7.64 -15.94
CA LYS A 131 -10.03 -7.74 -17.40
C LYS A 131 -10.15 -6.34 -18.02
N ASN A 132 -9.73 -6.18 -19.25
CA ASN A 132 -9.82 -4.89 -19.94
C ASN A 132 -11.23 -4.29 -19.94
N TYR A 133 -12.22 -5.11 -20.07
CA TYR A 133 -13.61 -4.71 -20.04
C TYR A 133 -14.00 -4.12 -18.66
N ASP A 134 -13.53 -4.72 -17.56
CA ASP A 134 -13.78 -4.23 -16.19
C ASP A 134 -13.10 -2.87 -15.95
N LYS A 135 -11.91 -2.68 -16.50
CA LYS A 135 -11.18 -1.40 -16.43
C LYS A 135 -11.93 -0.29 -17.16
N ARG A 136 -12.44 -0.59 -18.35
CA ARG A 136 -13.27 0.34 -19.15
C ARG A 136 -14.50 0.76 -18.37
N ARG A 137 -15.19 -0.20 -17.76
CA ARG A 137 -16.37 0.06 -16.93
C ARG A 137 -16.06 0.98 -15.76
N THR A 138 -14.93 0.76 -15.09
CA THR A 138 -14.46 1.61 -13.98
C THR A 138 -14.22 3.04 -14.44
N ILE A 139 -13.62 3.23 -15.61
CA ILE A 139 -13.38 4.55 -16.21
C ILE A 139 -14.71 5.23 -16.52
N MET A 140 -15.66 4.51 -17.14
CA MET A 140 -16.98 5.05 -17.47
C MET A 140 -17.74 5.50 -16.24
N GLU A 141 -17.76 4.69 -15.19
CA GLU A 141 -18.44 5.03 -13.93
C GLU A 141 -17.82 6.27 -13.28
N ARG A 142 -16.49 6.39 -13.32
CA ARG A 142 -15.75 7.55 -12.77
C ARG A 142 -16.10 8.81 -13.55
N ASP A 143 -16.15 8.74 -14.87
CA ASP A 143 -16.46 9.87 -15.73
C ASP A 143 -17.92 10.34 -15.54
N LEU A 144 -18.86 9.41 -15.43
CA LEU A 144 -20.26 9.72 -15.13
C LEU A 144 -20.41 10.43 -13.79
N LYS A 145 -19.73 9.96 -12.75
CA LYS A 145 -19.73 10.62 -11.43
C LYS A 145 -19.17 12.04 -11.51
N ARG A 146 -18.13 12.22 -12.30
CA ARG A 146 -17.49 13.53 -12.49
C ARG A 146 -18.42 14.50 -13.20
N GLU A 147 -19.09 14.05 -14.26
CA GLU A 147 -20.06 14.86 -15.00
C GLU A 147 -21.26 15.26 -14.14
N THR A 148 -21.83 14.31 -13.40
CA THR A 148 -22.94 14.56 -12.47
C THR A 148 -22.58 15.61 -11.43
N ARG A 149 -21.38 15.47 -10.83
CA ARG A 149 -20.85 16.41 -9.84
C ARG A 149 -20.69 17.81 -10.42
N ASN A 150 -20.17 17.91 -11.65
CA ASN A 150 -19.98 19.20 -12.33
C ASN A 150 -21.32 19.86 -12.68
N TRP A 151 -22.30 19.06 -13.08
CA TRP A 151 -23.64 19.55 -13.38
C TRP A 151 -24.34 20.11 -12.13
N GLU A 152 -24.24 19.40 -11.02
CA GLU A 152 -24.77 19.86 -9.72
C GLU A 152 -24.15 21.18 -9.27
N LYS A 153 -22.85 21.35 -9.48
CA LYS A 153 -22.14 22.60 -9.17
C LYS A 153 -22.61 23.77 -10.03
N ARG A 154 -23.01 23.53 -11.28
CA ARG A 154 -23.50 24.56 -12.18
C ARG A 154 -24.92 25.03 -11.86
N LYS A 155 -25.68 24.23 -11.14
CA LYS A 155 -27.06 24.57 -10.71
C LYS A 155 -27.12 25.47 -9.48
N LYS A 156 -26.04 25.67 -8.76
CA LYS A 156 -26.03 26.54 -7.56
C LYS A 156 -25.75 27.99 -7.92
#